data_157f8acf9d47931719bd91037c996149
#
_entry.id   157f8acf9d47931719bd91037c996149
#
_cell.length_a   1.000
_cell.length_b   1.000
_cell.length_c   1.000
_cell.angle_alpha   90.00
_cell.angle_beta   90.00
_cell.angle_gamma   90.00
#
_symmetry.space_group_name_H-M   'P 1'
#
loop_
_entity.id
_entity.type
_entity.pdbx_description
1 polymer ?
#
loop_
_entity_poly.entity_id
_entity_poly.type
_entity_poly.pdbx_seq_one_letter_code
_entity_poly.pdbx_strand_id
1 'polypeptide(L)'
;MVKKSNGKWRMCVDFTDLNKACPKDGFLLPRIDQLVDSTAGHKLLSFMDAFFGYNQILMDEDNQEKTLFIASQGLYCYKVMPFGLKNAGATYQRLVNRMFSHQFEGMLRYTWMIC
;
A
#
# COMPACT_ATOMS: atom_id res chain seq x y z
N MET A 1 14.26 -11.94 8.35
CA MET A 1 13.16 -12.50 9.18
C MET A 1 12.99 -11.66 10.43
N VAL A 2 11.79 -11.19 10.71
CA VAL A 2 11.45 -10.39 11.90
C VAL A 2 10.41 -11.16 12.72
N LYS A 3 10.62 -11.23 14.03
CA LYS A 3 9.71 -11.90 14.97
C LYS A 3 8.62 -10.92 15.38
N LYS A 4 7.36 -11.30 15.20
CA LYS A 4 6.20 -10.52 15.67
C LYS A 4 6.03 -10.67 17.20
N SER A 5 5.30 -9.74 17.81
CA SER A 5 4.95 -9.80 19.24
C SER A 5 4.22 -11.08 19.64
N ASN A 6 3.48 -11.69 18.72
CA ASN A 6 2.78 -12.98 18.92
C ASN A 6 3.68 -14.22 18.73
N GLY A 7 5.01 -14.04 18.63
CA GLY A 7 5.98 -15.13 18.46
C GLY A 7 6.14 -15.66 17.03
N LYS A 8 5.27 -15.29 16.09
CA LYS A 8 5.36 -15.73 14.69
C LYS A 8 6.44 -14.96 13.94
N TRP A 9 7.06 -15.60 12.97
CA TRP A 9 8.07 -14.99 12.11
C TRP A 9 7.40 -14.33 10.90
N ARG A 10 7.95 -13.17 10.50
CA ARG A 10 7.60 -12.49 9.24
C ARG A 10 8.86 -12.42 8.38
N MET A 11 8.74 -12.78 7.11
CA MET A 11 9.76 -12.48 6.13
C MET A 11 9.66 -11.00 5.77
N CYS A 12 10.77 -10.28 5.81
CA CYS A 12 10.90 -8.92 5.33
C CYS A 12 12.07 -8.87 4.37
N VAL A 13 11.84 -8.29 3.20
CA VAL A 13 12.89 -7.98 2.23
C VAL A 13 13.23 -6.51 2.43
N ASP A 14 14.52 -6.19 2.42
CA ASP A 14 15.01 -4.83 2.54
C ASP A 14 15.08 -4.19 1.15
N PHE A 15 14.26 -3.18 0.93
CA PHE A 15 14.24 -2.40 -0.31
C PHE A 15 14.92 -1.02 -0.17
N THR A 16 15.78 -0.83 0.84
CA THR A 16 16.38 0.46 1.12
C THR A 16 17.10 1.05 -0.10
N ASP A 17 17.93 0.28 -0.78
CA ASP A 17 18.68 0.77 -1.93
C ASP A 17 17.79 0.95 -3.17
N LEU A 18 16.85 0.06 -3.40
CA LEU A 18 15.83 0.24 -4.43
C LEU A 18 15.02 1.53 -4.19
N ASN A 19 14.63 1.79 -2.97
CA ASN A 19 13.88 2.99 -2.58
C ASN A 19 14.69 4.29 -2.74
N LYS A 20 16.02 4.24 -2.54
CA LYS A 20 16.92 5.39 -2.81
C LYS A 20 16.98 5.70 -4.30
N ALA A 21 17.11 4.67 -5.13
CA ALA A 21 17.17 4.81 -6.59
C ALA A 21 15.82 5.19 -7.23
N CYS A 22 14.71 4.83 -6.59
CA CYS A 22 13.38 5.12 -7.09
C CYS A 22 13.01 6.60 -6.88
N PRO A 23 12.59 7.35 -7.93
CA PRO A 23 12.10 8.70 -7.77
C PRO A 23 10.84 8.71 -6.88
N LYS A 24 10.67 9.77 -6.09
CA LYS A 24 9.47 9.95 -5.29
C LYS A 24 8.28 10.24 -6.20
N ASP A 25 7.20 9.51 -6.01
CA ASP A 25 5.94 9.80 -6.66
C ASP A 25 5.34 11.11 -6.10
N GLY A 26 4.98 12.02 -6.99
CA GLY A 26 4.37 13.31 -6.65
C GLY A 26 2.88 13.24 -6.32
N PHE A 27 2.29 12.04 -6.26
CA PHE A 27 0.88 11.90 -5.91
C PHE A 27 0.60 12.41 -4.49
N LEU A 28 -0.31 13.36 -4.40
CA LEU A 28 -0.71 13.97 -3.13
C LEU A 28 -1.58 12.97 -2.35
N LEU A 29 -1.04 12.49 -1.24
CA LEU A 29 -1.84 11.75 -0.27
C LEU A 29 -2.71 12.72 0.51
N PRO A 30 -3.96 12.36 0.80
CA PRO A 30 -4.83 13.20 1.62
C PRO A 30 -4.21 13.46 2.99
N ARG A 31 -4.45 14.64 3.56
CA ARG A 31 -3.98 14.99 4.90
C ARG A 31 -4.90 14.36 5.95
N ILE A 32 -4.30 13.74 6.97
CA ILE A 32 -5.05 13.08 8.05
C ILE A 32 -6.03 14.05 8.72
N ASP A 33 -5.60 15.28 8.99
CA ASP A 33 -6.43 16.30 9.62
C ASP A 33 -7.71 16.56 8.82
N GLN A 34 -7.59 16.73 7.50
CA GLN A 34 -8.74 16.95 6.62
C GLN A 34 -9.73 15.78 6.62
N LEU A 35 -9.23 14.58 6.83
CA LEU A 35 -10.04 13.38 6.88
C LEU A 35 -10.79 13.27 8.19
N VAL A 36 -10.13 13.54 9.29
CA VAL A 36 -10.76 13.60 10.62
C VAL A 36 -11.85 14.67 10.63
N ASP A 37 -11.55 15.86 10.13
CA ASP A 37 -12.52 16.95 10.05
C ASP A 37 -13.74 16.59 9.21
N SER A 38 -13.53 15.87 8.11
CA SER A 38 -14.63 15.47 7.23
C SER A 38 -15.54 14.39 7.81
N THR A 39 -15.06 13.64 8.79
CA THR A 39 -15.85 12.63 9.51
C THR A 39 -16.57 13.23 10.73
N ALA A 40 -16.21 14.45 11.13
CA ALA A 40 -16.84 15.12 12.27
C ALA A 40 -18.33 15.35 12.02
N GLY A 41 -19.13 15.12 13.05
CA GLY A 41 -20.59 15.32 13.00
C GLY A 41 -21.39 14.12 12.44
N HIS A 42 -20.76 13.09 11.91
CA HIS A 42 -21.45 11.88 11.48
C HIS A 42 -21.70 10.94 12.68
N LYS A 43 -22.94 10.46 12.81
CA LYS A 43 -23.35 9.55 13.89
C LYS A 43 -22.84 8.13 13.69
N LEU A 44 -22.58 7.73 12.46
CA LEU A 44 -22.13 6.40 12.07
C LEU A 44 -20.97 6.52 11.10
N LEU A 45 -19.94 5.70 11.33
CA LEU A 45 -18.79 5.55 10.45
C LEU A 45 -18.71 4.09 10.01
N SER A 46 -18.48 3.87 8.73
CA SER A 46 -18.22 2.55 8.17
C SER A 46 -16.74 2.44 7.81
N PHE A 47 -16.13 1.33 8.19
CA PHE A 47 -14.73 1.06 7.90
C PHE A 47 -14.64 -0.14 6.96
N MET A 48 -13.86 0.00 5.89
CA MET A 48 -13.49 -1.09 5.01
C MET A 48 -12.01 -1.40 5.18
N ASP A 49 -11.70 -2.67 5.39
CA ASP A 49 -10.33 -3.17 5.37
C ASP A 49 -10.06 -3.89 4.05
N ALA A 50 -8.96 -3.54 3.40
CA ALA A 50 -8.56 -4.22 2.17
C ALA A 50 -7.77 -5.47 2.49
N PHE A 51 -8.41 -6.60 2.35
CA PHE A 51 -7.73 -7.88 2.44
C PHE A 51 -6.62 -7.96 1.40
N PHE A 52 -5.36 -8.06 1.86
CA PHE A 52 -4.16 -8.08 1.00
C PHE A 52 -4.08 -6.93 -0.03
N GLY A 53 -4.43 -5.70 0.37
CA GLY A 53 -4.58 -4.57 -0.53
C GLY A 53 -3.44 -4.36 -1.53
N TYR A 54 -2.18 -4.38 -1.09
CA TYR A 54 -1.02 -4.24 -1.98
C TYR A 54 -0.84 -5.43 -2.92
N ASN A 55 -1.14 -6.64 -2.47
CA ASN A 55 -1.00 -7.84 -3.28
C ASN A 55 -2.03 -7.93 -4.42
N GLN A 56 -3.03 -7.05 -4.44
CA GLN A 56 -3.97 -6.94 -5.56
C GLN A 56 -3.39 -6.17 -6.75
N ILE A 57 -2.24 -5.53 -6.57
CA ILE A 57 -1.57 -4.74 -7.61
C ILE A 57 -0.48 -5.61 -8.24
N LEU A 58 -0.67 -5.97 -9.50
CA LEU A 58 0.35 -6.65 -10.29
C LEU A 58 1.50 -5.68 -10.58
N MET A 59 2.71 -6.14 -10.44
CA MET A 59 3.90 -5.41 -10.86
C MET A 59 4.16 -5.63 -12.35
N ASP A 60 4.57 -4.56 -13.00
CA ASP A 60 5.12 -4.61 -14.35
C ASP A 60 6.31 -5.58 -14.40
N GLU A 61 6.42 -6.36 -15.49
CA GLU A 61 7.44 -7.41 -15.62
C GLU A 61 8.87 -6.85 -15.48
N ASP A 62 9.14 -5.69 -16.07
CA ASP A 62 10.46 -5.02 -15.98
C ASP A 62 10.79 -4.56 -14.53
N ASN A 63 9.80 -4.42 -13.69
CA ASN A 63 9.96 -4.03 -12.29
C ASN A 63 9.98 -5.22 -11.32
N GLN A 64 9.49 -6.39 -11.73
CA GLN A 64 9.53 -7.60 -10.88
C GLN A 64 10.97 -7.98 -10.55
N GLU A 65 11.87 -7.95 -11.53
CA GLU A 65 13.29 -8.26 -11.35
C GLU A 65 13.99 -7.35 -10.34
N LYS A 66 13.54 -6.09 -10.19
CA LYS A 66 14.10 -5.15 -9.21
C LYS A 66 13.76 -5.52 -7.76
N THR A 67 12.83 -6.44 -7.56
CA THR A 67 12.44 -6.95 -6.24
C THR A 67 13.07 -8.29 -5.90
N LEU A 68 14.10 -8.69 -6.62
CA LEU A 68 14.79 -9.96 -6.43
C LEU A 68 15.36 -10.09 -5.02
N PHE A 69 15.20 -11.26 -4.45
CA PHE A 69 15.83 -11.65 -3.19
C PHE A 69 16.25 -13.11 -3.23
N ILE A 70 17.28 -13.45 -2.47
CA ILE A 70 17.82 -14.80 -2.37
C ILE A 70 17.23 -15.48 -1.14
N ALA A 71 16.73 -16.69 -1.31
CA ALA A 71 16.36 -17.57 -0.22
C ALA A 71 17.13 -18.90 -0.35
N SER A 72 17.01 -19.76 0.66
CA SER A 72 17.73 -21.03 0.72
C SER A 72 17.51 -21.95 -0.50
N GLN A 73 16.42 -21.80 -1.20
CA GLN A 73 16.01 -22.63 -2.33
C GLN A 73 16.17 -21.95 -3.69
N GLY A 74 16.68 -20.70 -3.74
CA GLY A 74 16.91 -20.01 -5.00
C GLY A 74 16.61 -18.52 -4.97
N LEU A 75 16.50 -17.96 -6.18
CA LEU A 75 16.22 -16.56 -6.42
C LEU A 75 14.72 -16.37 -6.65
N TYR A 76 14.13 -15.40 -5.98
CA TYR A 76 12.71 -15.09 -6.04
C TYR A 76 12.49 -13.62 -6.33
N CYS A 77 11.36 -13.29 -6.95
CA CYS A 77 10.89 -11.91 -7.10
C CYS A 77 9.40 -11.81 -6.74
N TYR A 78 8.94 -10.60 -6.52
CA TYR A 78 7.53 -10.34 -6.30
C TYR A 78 6.80 -10.10 -7.63
N LYS A 79 5.74 -10.85 -7.90
CA LYS A 79 4.82 -10.60 -9.02
C LYS A 79 3.77 -9.54 -8.70
N VAL A 80 3.51 -9.33 -7.42
CA VAL A 80 2.57 -8.34 -6.90
C VAL A 80 3.31 -7.35 -6.01
N MET A 81 2.74 -6.18 -5.79
CA MET A 81 3.39 -5.12 -5.04
C MET A 81 3.66 -5.54 -3.59
N PRO A 82 4.94 -5.66 -3.18
CA PRO A 82 5.29 -5.99 -1.80
C PRO A 82 5.19 -4.78 -0.89
N PHE A 83 5.15 -5.06 0.42
CA PHE A 83 5.36 -4.04 1.43
C PHE A 83 6.80 -3.50 1.41
N GLY A 84 6.97 -2.23 1.76
CA GLY A 84 8.27 -1.60 1.90
C GLY A 84 8.76 -0.81 0.68
N LEU A 85 8.04 -0.83 -0.43
CA LEU A 85 8.35 0.03 -1.57
C LEU A 85 7.91 1.48 -1.30
N LYS A 86 8.79 2.44 -1.66
CA LYS A 86 8.62 3.89 -1.41
C LYS A 86 7.29 4.46 -1.90
N ASN A 87 6.84 4.04 -3.07
CA ASN A 87 5.66 4.58 -3.73
C ASN A 87 4.42 3.67 -3.59
N ALA A 88 4.49 2.60 -2.78
CA ALA A 88 3.39 1.66 -2.64
C ALA A 88 2.09 2.34 -2.17
N GLY A 89 2.18 3.24 -1.19
CA GLY A 89 1.02 3.99 -0.70
C GLY A 89 0.36 4.86 -1.77
N ALA A 90 1.17 5.57 -2.56
CA ALA A 90 0.66 6.42 -3.65
C ALA A 90 -0.02 5.59 -4.75
N THR A 91 0.59 4.47 -5.14
CA THR A 91 0.03 3.56 -6.14
C THR A 91 -1.29 2.96 -5.67
N TYR A 92 -1.33 2.52 -4.41
CA TYR A 92 -2.53 1.97 -3.82
C TYR A 92 -3.65 3.01 -3.71
N GLN A 93 -3.33 4.24 -3.30
CA GLN A 93 -4.31 5.32 -3.23
C GLN A 93 -4.90 5.67 -4.60
N ARG A 94 -4.10 5.63 -5.68
CA ARG A 94 -4.62 5.78 -7.05
C ARG A 94 -5.62 4.68 -7.41
N LEU A 95 -5.31 3.43 -7.04
CA LEU A 95 -6.22 2.31 -7.26
C LEU A 95 -7.55 2.55 -6.54
N VAL A 96 -7.49 2.89 -5.25
CA VAL A 96 -8.68 3.18 -4.43
C VAL A 96 -9.49 4.33 -5.02
N ASN A 97 -8.84 5.44 -5.38
CA ASN A 97 -9.50 6.59 -5.98
C ASN A 97 -10.20 6.23 -7.29
N ARG A 98 -9.58 5.37 -8.11
CA ARG A 98 -10.19 4.90 -9.35
C ARG A 98 -11.36 3.97 -9.11
N MET A 99 -11.25 3.04 -8.16
CA MET A 99 -12.31 2.09 -7.81
C MET A 99 -13.57 2.79 -7.30
N PHE A 100 -13.38 3.82 -6.50
CA PHE A 100 -14.47 4.52 -5.83
C PHE A 100 -14.79 5.89 -6.45
N SER A 101 -14.28 6.19 -7.65
CA SER A 101 -14.46 7.50 -8.30
C SER A 101 -15.92 7.94 -8.39
N HIS A 102 -16.84 7.03 -8.70
CA HIS A 102 -18.26 7.32 -8.79
C HIS A 102 -18.96 7.49 -7.44
N GLN A 103 -18.31 7.09 -6.35
CA GLN A 103 -18.89 7.14 -5.00
C GLN A 103 -18.41 8.37 -4.21
N PHE A 104 -17.34 9.02 -4.67
CA PHE A 104 -16.80 10.22 -4.03
C PHE A 104 -17.74 11.44 -4.14
N GLU A 105 -18.64 11.44 -5.10
CA GLU A 105 -19.56 12.59 -5.32
C GLU A 105 -20.74 12.62 -4.34
N GLY A 106 -21.04 11.53 -3.62
CA GLY A 106 -22.25 11.48 -2.79
C GLY A 106 -22.12 10.94 -1.37
N MET A 107 -21.34 9.92 -1.10
CA MET A 107 -21.41 9.19 0.16
C MET A 107 -20.05 8.81 0.80
N LEU A 108 -18.98 8.69 0.04
CA LEU A 108 -17.65 8.29 0.51
C LEU A 108 -16.67 9.43 0.28
N ARG A 109 -16.62 10.38 1.18
CA ARG A 109 -15.65 11.47 1.03
C ARG A 109 -14.21 11.06 1.30
N TYR A 110 -13.98 9.96 2.02
CA TYR A 110 -12.60 9.61 2.40
C TYR A 110 -12.47 8.13 2.71
N THR A 111 -11.75 7.41 1.89
CA THR A 111 -11.32 6.05 2.20
C THR A 111 -9.85 6.09 2.60
N TRP A 112 -9.57 5.87 3.87
CA TRP A 112 -8.22 5.60 4.35
C TRP A 112 -8.06 4.11 4.54
N MET A 113 -7.02 3.59 3.92
CA MET A 113 -6.48 2.31 4.33
C MET A 113 -5.10 2.55 4.91
N ILE A 114 -5.02 2.43 6.23
CA ILE A 114 -3.76 2.33 6.95
C ILE A 114 -3.44 0.83 6.96
N CYS A 115 -2.37 0.46 6.28
CA CYS A 115 -1.77 -0.87 6.40
C CYS A 115 -0.75 -0.89 7.52
#